data_2dfe1c155341633d7cf090dd50751322
#
_entry.id   2dfe1c155341633d7cf090dd50751322
#
_cell.length_a   1.000
_cell.length_b   1.000
_cell.length_c   1.000
_cell.angle_alpha   90.00
_cell.angle_beta   90.00
_cell.angle_gamma   90.00
#
_symmetry.space_group_name_H-M   'P 1'
#
loop_
_entity.id
_entity.type
_entity.pdbx_description
1 polymer ?
#
loop_
_entity_poly.entity_id
_entity_poly.type
_entity_poly.pdbx_seq_one_letter_code
_entity_poly.pdbx_strand_id
1 'polypeptide(L)'
;CLFCSRRTIQCNEGKETMAEKITFKVQKREVTGKKVKALRLAGLVPGVVYGAKHQPINVEADQIALDKLFEKVGFSTPVHLEVDGKAYFSIIKKIDRDPVKRTLANIEFQSISAKDPIDAEVEIVLIGKGESPAERAGLVVMQVLEQIELRALPNQMPAELEVSLAELKEAGDHI
;
A
#
# COMPACT_ATOMS: atom_id res chain seq x y z
N CYS A 1 -14.62 -35.33 -18.14
CA CYS A 1 -15.22 -35.54 -16.80
C CYS A 1 -14.38 -34.89 -15.76
N LEU A 2 -14.85 -33.77 -15.27
CA LEU A 2 -15.19 -33.51 -13.87
C LEU A 2 -14.08 -33.73 -12.84
N PHE A 3 -13.37 -32.65 -12.47
CA PHE A 3 -13.30 -32.21 -11.08
C PHE A 3 -12.67 -30.81 -11.01
N CYS A 4 -13.50 -29.80 -11.19
CA CYS A 4 -13.13 -28.45 -10.82
C CYS A 4 -13.36 -28.34 -9.30
N SER A 5 -12.33 -28.56 -8.49
CA SER A 5 -12.39 -28.34 -7.05
C SER A 5 -12.16 -26.87 -6.77
N ARG A 6 -13.25 -26.15 -6.55
CA ARG A 6 -13.27 -24.80 -5.99
C ARG A 6 -12.67 -24.87 -4.59
N ARG A 7 -11.43 -24.45 -4.42
CA ARG A 7 -10.91 -24.12 -3.09
C ARG A 7 -11.33 -22.70 -2.78
N THR A 8 -12.26 -22.61 -1.87
CA THR A 8 -12.72 -21.38 -1.26
C THR A 8 -11.60 -20.84 -0.37
N ILE A 9 -11.00 -19.74 -0.73
CA ILE A 9 -10.17 -18.96 0.18
C ILE A 9 -11.13 -18.47 1.27
N GLN A 10 -10.99 -18.99 2.48
CA GLN A 10 -11.71 -18.49 3.63
C GLN A 10 -11.12 -17.13 4.00
N CYS A 11 -11.77 -16.07 3.53
CA CYS A 11 -11.56 -14.76 4.12
C CYS A 11 -12.01 -14.83 5.57
N ASN A 12 -11.06 -14.72 6.47
CA ASN A 12 -11.33 -14.64 7.91
C ASN A 12 -12.03 -13.30 8.17
N GLU A 13 -13.36 -13.33 8.28
CA GLU A 13 -14.18 -12.22 8.72
C GLU A 13 -13.90 -11.99 10.21
N GLY A 14 -12.98 -11.09 10.52
CA GLY A 14 -12.75 -10.85 11.94
C GLY A 14 -11.65 -9.87 12.29
N LYS A 15 -11.74 -8.66 11.77
CA LYS A 15 -11.41 -7.44 12.52
C LYS A 15 -11.92 -6.26 11.71
N GLU A 16 -13.08 -5.74 12.08
CA GLU A 16 -13.45 -4.36 11.79
C GLU A 16 -12.40 -3.48 12.47
N THR A 17 -11.28 -3.27 11.82
CA THR A 17 -10.41 -2.15 12.13
C THR A 17 -11.20 -0.92 11.70
N MET A 18 -11.86 -0.30 12.68
CA MET A 18 -12.33 1.08 12.54
C MET A 18 -11.16 1.85 11.94
N ALA A 19 -11.32 2.27 10.68
CA ALA A 19 -10.32 3.04 9.97
C ALA A 19 -10.07 4.30 10.80
N GLU A 20 -8.99 4.30 11.58
CA GLU A 20 -8.52 5.51 12.24
C GLU A 20 -8.39 6.56 11.15
N LYS A 21 -9.11 7.67 11.31
CA LYS A 21 -9.05 8.78 10.35
C LYS A 21 -7.65 9.37 10.38
N ILE A 22 -6.76 8.79 9.62
CA ILE A 22 -5.38 9.27 9.50
C ILE A 22 -5.42 10.53 8.65
N THR A 23 -5.22 11.68 9.27
CA THR A 23 -5.13 12.97 8.60
C THR A 23 -3.67 13.33 8.40
N PHE A 24 -3.31 13.72 7.18
CA PHE A 24 -1.98 14.15 6.82
C PHE A 24 -2.01 15.52 6.13
N LYS A 25 -1.23 16.47 6.64
CA LYS A 25 -1.15 17.81 6.08
C LYS A 25 -0.06 17.89 5.03
N VAL A 26 -0.41 18.36 3.87
CA VAL A 26 0.51 18.61 2.75
C VAL A 26 0.36 20.04 2.26
N GLN A 27 1.43 20.59 1.72
CA GLN A 27 1.44 21.93 1.18
C GLN A 27 1.31 21.90 -0.34
N LYS A 28 0.65 22.88 -0.91
CA LYS A 28 0.58 23.01 -2.36
C LYS A 28 1.93 23.49 -2.89
N ARG A 29 2.42 22.79 -3.91
CA ARG A 29 3.70 23.06 -4.53
C ARG A 29 3.51 23.90 -5.80
N GLU A 30 4.25 25.00 -5.90
CA GLU A 30 4.32 25.83 -7.10
C GLU A 30 5.57 25.53 -7.93
N VAL A 31 6.59 24.96 -7.30
CA VAL A 31 7.88 24.68 -7.93
C VAL A 31 7.79 23.46 -8.85
N THR A 32 8.12 23.64 -10.12
CA THR A 32 8.08 22.56 -11.13
C THR A 32 9.42 22.44 -11.87
N GLY A 33 9.59 21.33 -12.62
CA GLY A 33 10.76 21.10 -13.46
C GLY A 33 12.05 20.85 -12.68
N LYS A 34 13.18 21.34 -13.19
CA LYS A 34 14.52 21.06 -12.66
C LYS A 34 14.74 21.51 -11.20
N LYS A 35 13.97 22.49 -10.72
CA LYS A 35 14.05 23.01 -9.36
C LYS A 35 13.57 22.02 -8.29
N VAL A 36 12.85 20.97 -8.67
CA VAL A 36 12.40 19.90 -7.77
C VAL A 36 13.56 19.16 -7.10
N LYS A 37 14.74 19.12 -7.74
CA LYS A 37 15.95 18.56 -7.13
C LYS A 37 16.36 19.29 -5.85
N ALA A 38 16.19 20.61 -5.80
CA ALA A 38 16.50 21.40 -4.62
C ALA A 38 15.54 21.10 -3.46
N LEU A 39 14.24 20.84 -3.75
CA LEU A 39 13.27 20.42 -2.73
C LEU A 39 13.67 19.11 -2.06
N ARG A 40 14.08 18.12 -2.85
CA ARG A 40 14.56 16.83 -2.31
C ARG A 40 15.79 16.99 -1.43
N LEU A 41 16.69 17.91 -1.77
CA LEU A 41 17.86 18.22 -0.95
C LEU A 41 17.48 18.93 0.37
N ALA A 42 16.37 19.65 0.37
CA ALA A 42 15.81 20.28 1.56
C ALA A 42 14.98 19.31 2.44
N GLY A 43 14.87 18.03 2.05
CA GLY A 43 14.09 17.02 2.78
C GLY A 43 12.58 17.03 2.47
N LEU A 44 12.17 17.73 1.40
CA LEU A 44 10.78 17.77 0.94
C LEU A 44 10.57 16.80 -0.23
N VAL A 45 9.55 15.98 -0.12
CA VAL A 45 9.16 15.02 -1.17
C VAL A 45 8.05 15.62 -2.02
N PRO A 46 8.27 15.72 -3.35
CA PRO A 46 7.22 16.14 -4.26
C PRO A 46 6.18 15.02 -4.41
N GLY A 47 4.92 15.41 -4.52
CA GLY A 47 3.83 14.51 -4.76
C GLY A 47 2.79 15.12 -5.69
N VAL A 48 1.85 14.29 -6.10
CA VAL A 48 0.69 14.68 -6.90
C VAL A 48 -0.56 14.05 -6.30
N VAL A 49 -1.61 14.85 -6.10
CA VAL A 49 -2.95 14.37 -5.77
C VAL A 49 -3.79 14.44 -7.03
N TYR A 50 -4.29 13.32 -7.50
CA TYR A 50 -5.16 13.26 -8.69
C TYR A 50 -6.40 12.40 -8.41
N GLY A 51 -7.42 12.52 -9.25
CA GLY A 51 -8.66 11.74 -9.13
C GLY A 51 -9.72 12.18 -10.11
N ALA A 52 -10.78 11.39 -10.23
CA ALA A 52 -11.85 11.61 -11.22
C ALA A 52 -12.61 12.93 -11.00
N LYS A 53 -12.62 13.48 -9.78
CA LYS A 53 -13.43 14.67 -9.43
C LYS A 53 -12.63 15.96 -9.33
N HIS A 54 -11.30 15.89 -9.45
CA HIS A 54 -10.42 17.03 -9.22
C HIS A 54 -9.33 17.09 -10.27
N GLN A 55 -8.93 18.32 -10.59
CA GLN A 55 -7.72 18.53 -11.38
C GLN A 55 -6.49 18.10 -10.55
N PRO A 56 -5.43 17.58 -11.19
CA PRO A 56 -4.22 17.20 -10.50
C PRO A 56 -3.63 18.39 -9.74
N ILE A 57 -3.35 18.18 -8.45
CA ILE A 57 -2.77 19.17 -7.56
C ILE A 57 -1.35 18.73 -7.22
N ASN A 58 -0.37 19.57 -7.52
CA ASN A 58 1.00 19.33 -7.09
C ASN A 58 1.13 19.66 -5.61
N VAL A 59 1.69 18.74 -4.84
CA VAL A 59 1.88 18.87 -3.40
C VAL A 59 3.34 18.60 -3.01
N GLU A 60 3.71 19.06 -1.84
CA GLU A 60 4.99 18.74 -1.20
C GLU A 60 4.75 18.38 0.25
N ALA A 61 5.52 17.43 0.75
CA ALA A 61 5.43 16.95 2.12
C ALA A 61 6.83 16.71 2.70
N ASP A 62 6.94 16.81 4.01
CA ASP A 62 8.16 16.46 4.73
C ASP A 62 8.44 14.96 4.62
N GLN A 63 9.69 14.60 4.28
CA GLN A 63 10.10 13.23 4.04
C GLN A 63 9.89 12.34 5.27
N ILE A 64 10.30 12.81 6.45
CA ILE A 64 10.22 12.01 7.68
C ILE A 64 8.77 11.74 8.08
N ALA A 65 7.91 12.76 7.93
CA ALA A 65 6.49 12.62 8.23
C ALA A 65 5.80 11.66 7.25
N LEU A 66 6.23 11.71 5.97
CA LEU A 66 5.70 10.86 4.92
C LEU A 66 6.13 9.39 5.07
N ASP A 67 7.39 9.12 5.44
CA ASP A 67 7.86 7.76 5.72
C ASP A 67 7.05 7.12 6.87
N LYS A 68 6.86 7.86 7.97
CA LYS A 68 6.03 7.40 9.11
C LYS A 68 4.56 7.18 8.74
N LEU A 69 4.03 8.01 7.85
CA LEU A 69 2.68 7.82 7.33
C LEU A 69 2.61 6.51 6.54
N PHE A 70 3.56 6.30 5.64
CA PHE A 70 3.59 5.13 4.78
C PHE A 70 3.74 3.82 5.57
N GLU A 71 4.60 3.79 6.60
CA GLU A 71 4.74 2.64 7.50
C GLU A 71 3.43 2.25 8.20
N LYS A 72 2.53 3.22 8.44
CA LYS A 72 1.25 2.97 9.09
C LYS A 72 0.11 2.63 8.13
N VAL A 73 0.16 3.17 6.93
CA VAL A 73 -0.95 3.17 5.98
C VAL A 73 -0.74 2.13 4.87
N GLY A 74 0.49 1.95 4.40
CA GLY A 74 0.77 1.15 3.21
C GLY A 74 0.11 1.70 1.95
N PHE A 75 -0.20 0.82 1.00
CA PHE A 75 -0.85 1.16 -0.28
C PHE A 75 -2.38 0.98 -0.24
N SER A 76 -2.92 0.27 0.73
CA SER A 76 -4.32 -0.16 0.77
C SER A 76 -5.21 0.69 1.68
N THR A 77 -4.65 1.33 2.71
CA THR A 77 -5.44 2.09 3.68
C THR A 77 -5.70 3.52 3.20
N PRO A 78 -6.96 3.99 3.23
CA PRO A 78 -7.29 5.35 2.81
C PRO A 78 -6.83 6.40 3.85
N VAL A 79 -6.38 7.56 3.34
CA VAL A 79 -5.87 8.70 4.11
C VAL A 79 -6.65 9.96 3.79
N HIS A 80 -6.90 10.79 4.79
CA HIS A 80 -7.41 12.14 4.61
C HIS A 80 -6.25 13.13 4.44
N LEU A 81 -6.03 13.60 3.20
CA LEU A 81 -5.04 14.62 2.90
C LEU A 81 -5.65 16.01 3.08
N GLU A 82 -5.02 16.85 3.87
CA GLU A 82 -5.38 18.25 4.03
C GLU A 82 -4.45 19.11 3.17
N VAL A 83 -5.00 19.67 2.07
CA VAL A 83 -4.31 20.57 1.16
C VAL A 83 -4.98 21.93 1.23
N ASP A 84 -4.29 22.97 1.65
CA ASP A 84 -4.83 24.35 1.75
C ASP A 84 -6.19 24.42 2.48
N GLY A 85 -6.36 23.63 3.56
CA GLY A 85 -7.60 23.60 4.35
C GLY A 85 -8.75 22.80 3.72
N LYS A 86 -8.52 22.12 2.59
CA LYS A 86 -9.47 21.16 2.00
C LYS A 86 -9.02 19.74 2.27
N ALA A 87 -9.94 18.92 2.76
CA ALA A 87 -9.68 17.51 3.00
C ALA A 87 -10.03 16.68 1.75
N TYR A 88 -9.07 15.91 1.27
CA TYR A 88 -9.22 14.97 0.17
C TYR A 88 -9.11 13.54 0.70
N PHE A 89 -10.11 12.72 0.44
CA PHE A 89 -10.07 11.31 0.75
C PHE A 89 -9.31 10.58 -0.36
N SER A 90 -8.16 10.01 -0.04
CA SER A 90 -7.21 9.47 -1.02
C SER A 90 -6.48 8.24 -0.50
N ILE A 91 -5.94 7.46 -1.43
CA ILE A 91 -5.01 6.36 -1.17
C ILE A 91 -3.66 6.68 -1.78
N ILE A 92 -2.62 6.03 -1.27
CA ILE A 92 -1.29 6.05 -1.87
C ILE A 92 -1.29 5.02 -3.00
N LYS A 93 -1.18 5.49 -4.26
CA LYS A 93 -1.16 4.58 -5.41
C LYS A 93 0.25 4.16 -5.78
N LYS A 94 1.20 5.07 -5.65
CA LYS A 94 2.59 4.79 -6.01
C LYS A 94 3.56 5.59 -5.17
N ILE A 95 4.68 4.95 -4.83
CA ILE A 95 5.83 5.57 -4.18
C ILE A 95 7.08 5.22 -4.97
N ASP A 96 7.82 6.24 -5.35
CA ASP A 96 9.14 6.06 -5.95
C ASP A 96 10.20 6.31 -4.87
N ARG A 97 11.08 5.33 -4.67
CA ARG A 97 12.24 5.43 -3.76
C ARG A 97 13.54 5.48 -4.54
N ASP A 98 14.47 6.30 -4.08
CA ASP A 98 15.83 6.28 -4.59
C ASP A 98 16.54 5.02 -4.06
N PRO A 99 17.01 4.11 -4.92
CA PRO A 99 17.62 2.84 -4.50
C PRO A 99 18.95 3.03 -3.76
N VAL A 100 19.66 4.13 -4.01
CA VAL A 100 20.97 4.41 -3.40
C VAL A 100 20.81 5.07 -2.03
N LYS A 101 20.00 6.11 -1.96
CA LYS A 101 19.79 6.90 -0.74
C LYS A 101 18.68 6.35 0.15
N ARG A 102 17.85 5.44 -0.36
CA ARG A 102 16.66 4.90 0.28
C ARG A 102 15.65 5.98 0.72
N THR A 103 15.75 7.17 0.11
CA THR A 103 14.86 8.30 0.36
C THR A 103 13.67 8.27 -0.60
N LEU A 104 12.53 8.80 -0.17
CA LEU A 104 11.38 8.96 -1.04
C LEU A 104 11.69 10.00 -2.12
N ALA A 105 11.54 9.63 -3.37
CA ALA A 105 11.77 10.50 -4.52
C ALA A 105 10.48 11.16 -5.02
N ASN A 106 9.35 10.45 -4.95
CA ASN A 106 8.04 10.93 -5.39
C ASN A 106 6.92 10.13 -4.70
N ILE A 107 5.73 10.72 -4.60
CA ILE A 107 4.53 10.05 -4.11
C ILE A 107 3.30 10.45 -4.91
N GLU A 108 2.45 9.48 -5.18
CA GLU A 108 1.22 9.67 -5.91
C GLU A 108 0.02 9.32 -5.03
N PHE A 109 -0.86 10.28 -4.84
CA PHE A 109 -2.11 10.11 -4.14
C PHE A 109 -3.28 10.12 -5.12
N GLN A 110 -4.07 9.06 -5.09
CA GLN A 110 -5.30 8.98 -5.86
C GLN A 110 -6.49 9.35 -4.96
N SER A 111 -7.16 10.45 -5.29
CA SER A 111 -8.41 10.84 -4.62
C SER A 111 -9.52 9.90 -5.02
N ILE A 112 -10.20 9.34 -4.04
CA ILE A 112 -11.22 8.31 -4.19
C ILE A 112 -12.54 8.75 -3.57
N SER A 113 -13.62 8.08 -4.00
CA SER A 113 -14.92 8.18 -3.36
C SER A 113 -15.19 6.93 -2.53
N ALA A 114 -15.83 7.07 -1.38
CA ALA A 114 -16.16 5.92 -0.53
C ALA A 114 -17.12 4.91 -1.21
N LYS A 115 -17.76 5.28 -2.33
CA LYS A 115 -18.73 4.45 -3.04
C LYS A 115 -18.19 3.76 -4.29
N ASP A 116 -17.05 4.19 -4.80
CA ASP A 116 -16.48 3.65 -6.03
C ASP A 116 -15.47 2.56 -5.69
N PRO A 117 -15.50 1.40 -6.37
CA PRO A 117 -14.48 0.36 -6.19
C PRO A 117 -13.15 0.89 -6.72
N ILE A 118 -12.08 0.57 -6.02
CA ILE A 118 -10.72 0.97 -6.36
C ILE A 118 -9.84 -0.26 -6.49
N ASP A 119 -8.84 -0.15 -7.35
CA ASP A 119 -7.78 -1.13 -7.49
C ASP A 119 -6.59 -0.68 -6.64
N ALA A 120 -6.23 -1.46 -5.62
CA ALA A 120 -5.08 -1.20 -4.75
C ALA A 120 -4.19 -2.43 -4.64
N GLU A 121 -2.91 -2.20 -4.44
CA GLU A 121 -1.93 -3.25 -4.17
C GLU A 121 -1.94 -3.57 -2.68
N VAL A 122 -2.07 -4.85 -2.34
CA VAL A 122 -2.08 -5.34 -0.95
C VAL A 122 -0.90 -6.26 -0.75
N GLU A 123 -0.16 -6.04 0.32
CA GLU A 123 1.00 -6.85 0.68
C GLU A 123 0.58 -8.22 1.22
N ILE A 124 1.34 -9.26 0.86
CA ILE A 124 1.15 -10.62 1.34
C ILE A 124 2.12 -10.85 2.49
N VAL A 125 1.59 -11.12 3.67
CA VAL A 125 2.36 -11.45 4.86
C VAL A 125 2.28 -12.95 5.12
N LEU A 126 3.45 -13.60 5.16
CA LEU A 126 3.55 -15.03 5.45
C LEU A 126 3.57 -15.26 6.96
N ILE A 127 2.56 -16.00 7.46
CA ILE A 127 2.46 -16.41 8.85
C ILE A 127 3.09 -17.79 9.03
N GLY A 128 3.86 -17.95 10.13
CA GLY A 128 4.50 -19.21 10.49
C GLY A 128 5.86 -19.43 9.84
N LYS A 129 6.57 -18.34 9.48
CA LYS A 129 7.98 -18.43 9.08
C LYS A 129 8.82 -19.03 10.22
N GLY A 130 9.60 -20.06 9.89
CA GLY A 130 10.43 -20.82 10.86
C GLY A 130 9.71 -21.99 11.54
N GLU A 131 8.38 -22.10 11.43
CA GLU A 131 7.60 -23.16 12.06
C GLU A 131 6.90 -24.08 11.05
N SER A 132 6.98 -23.77 9.77
CA SER A 132 6.34 -24.59 8.73
C SER A 132 6.93 -26.00 8.66
N PRO A 133 6.11 -27.02 8.34
CA PRO A 133 6.60 -28.41 8.20
C PRO A 133 7.71 -28.53 7.16
N ALA A 134 7.66 -27.74 6.08
CA ALA A 134 8.68 -27.70 5.04
C ALA A 134 10.03 -27.16 5.57
N GLU A 135 10.02 -26.09 6.35
CA GLU A 135 11.25 -25.53 6.95
C GLU A 135 11.86 -26.46 7.99
N ARG A 136 11.03 -27.15 8.78
CA ARG A 136 11.50 -28.21 9.71
C ARG A 136 12.13 -29.41 9.00
N ALA A 137 11.70 -29.68 7.77
CA ALA A 137 12.33 -30.69 6.90
C ALA A 137 13.61 -30.19 6.20
N GLY A 138 14.04 -28.95 6.44
CA GLY A 138 15.23 -28.33 5.84
C GLY A 138 14.99 -27.74 4.45
N LEU A 139 13.74 -27.57 4.03
CA LEU A 139 13.40 -26.92 2.78
C LEU A 139 13.35 -25.38 2.95
N VAL A 140 13.66 -24.66 1.89
CA VAL A 140 13.59 -23.19 1.87
C VAL A 140 12.29 -22.74 1.25
N VAL A 141 11.52 -21.94 1.98
CA VAL A 141 10.31 -21.30 1.49
C VAL A 141 10.68 -19.99 0.80
N MET A 142 10.26 -19.83 -0.45
CA MET A 142 10.52 -18.64 -1.25
C MET A 142 9.20 -17.98 -1.63
N GLN A 143 9.05 -16.71 -1.26
CA GLN A 143 7.92 -15.89 -1.67
C GLN A 143 8.19 -15.32 -3.07
N VAL A 144 7.36 -15.70 -4.04
CA VAL A 144 7.47 -15.22 -5.43
C VAL A 144 6.64 -13.96 -5.63
N LEU A 145 5.46 -13.89 -5.02
CA LEU A 145 4.58 -12.74 -5.08
C LEU A 145 4.58 -12.02 -3.72
N GLU A 146 5.00 -10.78 -3.73
CA GLU A 146 5.02 -9.93 -2.53
C GLU A 146 3.74 -9.11 -2.39
N GLN A 147 3.07 -8.80 -3.50
CA GLN A 147 1.89 -7.95 -3.56
C GLN A 147 0.86 -8.52 -4.55
N ILE A 148 -0.40 -8.29 -4.27
CA ILE A 148 -1.53 -8.64 -5.14
C ILE A 148 -2.41 -7.41 -5.35
N GLU A 149 -2.82 -7.19 -6.61
CA GLU A 149 -3.79 -6.14 -6.93
C GLU A 149 -5.21 -6.64 -6.60
N LEU A 150 -5.90 -5.92 -5.71
CA LEU A 150 -7.27 -6.19 -5.31
C LEU A 150 -8.19 -5.06 -5.70
N ARG A 151 -9.37 -5.41 -6.17
CA ARG A 151 -10.45 -4.47 -6.45
C ARG A 151 -11.55 -4.59 -5.42
N ALA A 152 -11.66 -3.58 -4.56
CA ALA A 152 -12.63 -3.54 -3.49
C ALA A 152 -13.11 -2.12 -3.18
N LEU A 153 -14.11 -2.00 -2.32
CA LEU A 153 -14.49 -0.71 -1.75
C LEU A 153 -13.45 -0.26 -0.73
N PRO A 154 -13.15 1.04 -0.61
CA PRO A 154 -12.14 1.56 0.32
C PRO A 154 -12.33 1.12 1.78
N ASN A 155 -13.59 0.95 2.19
CA ASN A 155 -13.93 0.52 3.56
C ASN A 155 -13.76 -0.99 3.79
N GLN A 156 -13.65 -1.79 2.73
CA GLN A 156 -13.52 -3.25 2.79
C GLN A 156 -12.13 -3.74 2.37
N MET A 157 -11.22 -2.81 2.08
CA MET A 157 -9.85 -3.14 1.68
C MET A 157 -9.08 -3.63 2.90
N PRO A 158 -8.53 -4.87 2.88
CA PRO A 158 -7.64 -5.34 3.94
C PRO A 158 -6.30 -4.59 3.85
N ALA A 159 -5.67 -4.34 4.98
CA ALA A 159 -4.35 -3.73 5.01
C ALA A 159 -3.27 -4.72 4.52
N GLU A 160 -3.40 -5.98 4.90
CA GLU A 160 -2.47 -7.07 4.60
C GLU A 160 -3.25 -8.35 4.32
N LEU A 161 -2.67 -9.23 3.51
CA LEU A 161 -3.18 -10.58 3.27
C LEU A 161 -2.30 -11.58 3.98
N GLU A 162 -2.85 -12.25 4.97
CA GLU A 162 -2.16 -13.26 5.74
C GLU A 162 -2.26 -14.62 5.05
N VAL A 163 -1.10 -15.22 4.74
CA VAL A 163 -1.01 -16.56 4.15
C VAL A 163 -0.27 -17.49 5.11
N SER A 164 -0.92 -18.58 5.50
CA SER A 164 -0.34 -19.58 6.41
C SER A 164 0.55 -20.56 5.66
N LEU A 165 1.78 -20.75 6.14
CA LEU A 165 2.75 -21.71 5.61
C LEU A 165 2.53 -23.14 6.13
N ALA A 166 1.49 -23.40 6.95
CA ALA A 166 1.24 -24.70 7.55
C ALA A 166 0.87 -25.80 6.52
N GLU A 167 0.43 -25.40 5.35
CA GLU A 167 0.04 -26.35 4.28
C GLU A 167 1.22 -26.85 3.45
N LEU A 168 2.39 -26.18 3.52
CA LEU A 168 3.59 -26.58 2.78
C LEU A 168 4.28 -27.75 3.48
N LYS A 169 4.41 -28.89 2.79
CA LYS A 169 5.00 -30.12 3.34
C LYS A 169 6.16 -30.66 2.51
N GLU A 170 6.08 -30.58 1.19
CA GLU A 170 7.00 -31.22 0.26
C GLU A 170 7.70 -30.21 -0.64
N ALA A 171 8.83 -30.60 -1.22
CA ALA A 171 9.53 -29.77 -2.20
C ALA A 171 8.71 -29.66 -3.50
N GLY A 172 8.38 -28.42 -3.88
CA GLY A 172 7.54 -28.12 -5.05
C GLY A 172 6.09 -27.81 -4.72
N ASP A 173 5.70 -27.86 -3.44
CA ASP A 173 4.38 -27.38 -3.02
C ASP A 173 4.30 -25.85 -3.20
N HIS A 174 3.11 -25.39 -3.57
CA HIS A 174 2.78 -23.95 -3.71
C HIS A 174 1.39 -23.68 -3.16
N ILE A 175 1.22 -22.49 -2.66
CA ILE A 175 -0.05 -21.97 -2.15
C ILE A 175 -0.57 -20.90 -3.10
#